data_0428ee2149dce53850ba505080c50fa1
#
_entry.id   0428ee2149dce53850ba505080c50fa1
#
_cell.length_a   1.000
_cell.length_b   1.000
_cell.length_c   1.000
_cell.angle_alpha   90.00
_cell.angle_beta   90.00
_cell.angle_gamma   90.00
#
_symmetry.space_group_name_H-M   'P 1'
#
loop_
_entity.id
_entity.type
_entity.pdbx_description
1 polymer ?
#
loop_
_entity_poly.entity_id
_entity_poly.type
_entity_poly.pdbx_seq_one_letter_code
_entity_poly.pdbx_strand_id
1 'polypeptide(L)'
;MRILMILLMAVFVLSACGNNEPQTHESQGADDTEHMQHDESGKLPEGLKEADDPEFPLGSKVIIQADHMEGMKGAEATIVGAYDTYAYEVTYTPTNGGKHVDHHRWVIQEELKEPDEHPLEPGIEATLKADHMEGMKGSTAIVEKVEDTTVYMVDYTSTATGEEVKNHKWLTEEELAPLKE
;
A
#
# COMPACT_ATOMS: atom_id res chain seq x y z
N MET A 1 10.48 -56.63 -65.35
CA MET A 1 11.90 -56.80 -65.01
C MET A 1 12.11 -56.09 -63.70
N ARG A 2 11.94 -56.84 -62.55
CA ARG A 2 13.05 -57.20 -61.67
C ARG A 2 13.76 -55.96 -61.15
N ILE A 3 13.82 -55.62 -59.92
CA ILE A 3 14.31 -56.28 -58.66
C ILE A 3 13.89 -55.36 -57.51
N LEU A 4 13.14 -55.65 -56.47
CA LEU A 4 13.38 -56.37 -55.20
C LEU A 4 14.68 -55.95 -54.48
N MET A 5 14.55 -55.23 -53.34
CA MET A 5 15.38 -55.28 -52.11
C MET A 5 14.70 -54.35 -51.04
N ILE A 6 14.04 -54.85 -50.09
CA ILE A 6 14.33 -55.60 -48.86
C ILE A 6 15.28 -54.84 -47.90
N LEU A 7 14.74 -54.69 -46.70
CA LEU A 7 15.33 -54.56 -45.35
C LEU A 7 15.70 -53.11 -44.90
N LEU A 8 15.45 -52.69 -43.75
CA LEU A 8 15.50 -53.37 -42.44
C LEU A 8 14.67 -52.63 -41.41
N MET A 9 13.95 -53.39 -40.61
CA MET A 9 13.36 -52.98 -39.29
C MET A 9 14.41 -52.46 -38.33
N ALA A 10 14.06 -51.46 -37.59
CA ALA A 10 14.53 -51.30 -36.21
C ALA A 10 13.35 -50.87 -35.36
N VAL A 11 12.70 -51.82 -34.74
CA VAL A 11 11.75 -51.63 -33.67
C VAL A 11 12.56 -51.33 -32.40
N PHE A 12 12.44 -50.10 -31.92
CA PHE A 12 12.83 -49.79 -30.54
C PHE A 12 11.56 -49.72 -29.70
N VAL A 13 11.27 -50.83 -29.03
CA VAL A 13 10.31 -50.87 -27.96
C VAL A 13 11.02 -50.41 -26.69
N LEU A 14 10.76 -49.19 -26.25
CA LEU A 14 11.06 -48.77 -24.91
C LEU A 14 9.78 -48.79 -24.10
N SER A 15 9.64 -49.86 -23.37
CA SER A 15 8.68 -50.02 -22.31
C SER A 15 9.07 -49.06 -21.15
N ALA A 16 8.30 -48.01 -20.96
CA ALA A 16 8.34 -47.22 -19.72
C ALA A 16 7.00 -47.44 -19.03
N CYS A 17 7.00 -48.24 -18.00
CA CYS A 17 5.97 -48.24 -16.98
C CYS A 17 5.98 -46.87 -16.31
N GLY A 18 4.97 -46.07 -16.54
CA GLY A 18 4.68 -44.86 -15.80
C GLY A 18 3.48 -45.15 -14.91
N ASN A 19 3.68 -45.12 -13.62
CA ASN A 19 2.63 -45.11 -12.59
C ASN A 19 1.62 -44.00 -12.90
N ASN A 20 0.37 -44.35 -13.00
CA ASN A 20 -0.71 -43.41 -12.87
C ASN A 20 -0.92 -43.11 -11.38
N GLU A 21 -0.29 -42.05 -10.90
CA GLU A 21 -0.76 -41.34 -9.71
C GLU A 21 -1.73 -40.25 -10.19
N PRO A 22 -2.88 -40.09 -9.52
CA PRO A 22 -3.78 -39.00 -9.83
C PRO A 22 -3.09 -37.70 -9.39
N GLN A 23 -2.71 -36.87 -10.34
CA GLN A 23 -2.32 -35.50 -10.06
C GLN A 23 -3.56 -34.77 -9.52
N THR A 24 -3.61 -34.64 -8.22
CA THR A 24 -4.37 -33.56 -7.60
C THR A 24 -3.81 -32.26 -8.14
N HIS A 25 -4.61 -31.56 -8.94
CA HIS A 25 -4.39 -30.15 -9.21
C HIS A 25 -4.55 -29.43 -7.87
N GLU A 26 -3.46 -29.29 -7.13
CA GLU A 26 -3.33 -28.19 -6.20
C GLU A 26 -3.38 -26.92 -7.05
N SER A 27 -4.54 -26.28 -7.01
CA SER A 27 -4.63 -24.88 -7.35
C SER A 27 -3.71 -24.15 -6.37
N GLN A 28 -2.50 -23.85 -6.82
CA GLN A 28 -1.70 -22.81 -6.23
C GLN A 28 -2.54 -21.54 -6.39
N GLY A 29 -3.29 -21.20 -5.35
CA GLY A 29 -3.74 -19.86 -5.14
C GLY A 29 -2.46 -19.03 -5.10
N ALA A 30 -2.22 -18.27 -6.17
CA ALA A 30 -1.31 -17.17 -6.10
C ALA A 30 -1.90 -16.24 -5.03
N ASP A 31 -1.28 -16.27 -3.87
CA ASP A 31 -1.42 -15.25 -2.86
C ASP A 31 -0.70 -14.02 -3.44
N ASP A 32 -1.44 -13.24 -4.24
CA ASP A 32 -1.05 -11.91 -4.69
C ASP A 32 -1.22 -10.95 -3.50
N THR A 33 -0.50 -11.23 -2.42
CA THR A 33 -0.13 -10.18 -1.48
C THR A 33 0.94 -9.36 -2.19
N GLU A 34 0.51 -8.45 -3.06
CA GLU A 34 1.35 -7.36 -3.53
C GLU A 34 1.83 -6.65 -2.27
N HIS A 35 3.10 -6.84 -1.92
CA HIS A 35 3.82 -5.99 -0.98
C HIS A 35 3.77 -4.57 -1.57
N MET A 36 2.77 -3.80 -1.16
CA MET A 36 2.70 -2.39 -1.49
C MET A 36 3.90 -1.72 -0.83
N GLN A 37 4.91 -1.40 -1.64
CA GLN A 37 6.07 -0.66 -1.17
C GLN A 37 5.62 0.74 -0.79
N HIS A 38 5.57 0.99 0.51
CA HIS A 38 5.38 2.33 1.07
C HIS A 38 6.69 3.12 1.02
N ASP A 39 6.57 4.44 0.83
CA ASP A 39 7.71 5.36 0.97
C ASP A 39 8.08 5.51 2.45
N GLU A 40 9.15 4.84 2.85
CA GLU A 40 9.74 4.92 4.20
C GLU A 40 10.81 6.02 4.33
N SER A 41 10.98 6.86 3.31
CA SER A 41 12.07 7.86 3.28
C SER A 41 11.98 8.93 4.37
N GLY A 42 10.82 9.09 5.00
CA GLY A 42 10.55 10.18 5.95
C GLY A 42 10.57 11.57 5.34
N LYS A 43 10.67 11.67 4.01
CA LYS A 43 10.67 12.97 3.32
C LYS A 43 9.30 13.64 3.44
N LEU A 44 9.30 14.86 3.91
CA LEU A 44 8.10 15.68 4.06
C LEU A 44 7.86 16.56 2.85
N PRO A 45 6.59 16.87 2.49
CA PRO A 45 6.27 17.86 1.49
C PRO A 45 6.63 19.28 1.97
N GLU A 46 6.91 20.15 1.01
CA GLU A 46 7.22 21.56 1.31
C GLU A 46 5.98 22.28 1.84
N GLY A 47 6.18 23.12 2.86
CA GLY A 47 5.11 23.94 3.45
C GLY A 47 4.35 23.29 4.58
N LEU A 48 4.54 22.01 4.82
CA LEU A 48 3.90 21.31 5.92
C LEU A 48 4.34 21.89 7.26
N LYS A 49 3.38 22.18 8.16
CA LYS A 49 3.61 22.82 9.46
C LYS A 49 3.58 21.78 10.57
N GLU A 50 4.62 21.81 11.41
CA GLU A 50 4.58 21.02 12.67
C GLU A 50 3.42 21.50 13.54
N ALA A 51 2.73 20.55 14.18
CA ALA A 51 1.67 20.84 15.13
C ALA A 51 2.27 21.44 16.42
N ASP A 52 1.69 22.54 16.87
CA ASP A 52 2.19 23.26 18.07
C ASP A 52 1.89 22.48 19.36
N ASP A 53 0.74 21.82 19.48
CA ASP A 53 0.28 21.11 20.68
C ASP A 53 -0.49 19.82 20.30
N PRO A 54 0.19 18.82 19.70
CA PRO A 54 -0.45 17.59 19.27
C PRO A 54 -0.87 16.72 20.46
N GLU A 55 -2.01 16.02 20.37
CA GLU A 55 -2.47 15.09 21.42
C GLU A 55 -1.40 14.04 21.73
N PHE A 56 -0.66 13.57 20.69
CA PHE A 56 0.43 12.62 20.84
C PHE A 56 1.77 13.28 20.47
N PRO A 57 2.52 13.81 21.45
CA PRO A 57 3.83 14.42 21.20
C PRO A 57 4.85 13.46 20.58
N LEU A 58 5.88 14.01 19.92
CA LEU A 58 6.99 13.20 19.36
C LEU A 58 7.59 12.27 20.42
N GLY A 59 7.82 11.02 20.02
CA GLY A 59 8.34 9.96 20.88
C GLY A 59 7.28 9.26 21.72
N SER A 60 6.02 9.71 21.70
CA SER A 60 4.92 9.00 22.37
C SER A 60 4.71 7.62 21.79
N LYS A 61 4.31 6.69 22.67
CA LYS A 61 3.84 5.35 22.30
C LYS A 61 2.32 5.35 22.20
N VAL A 62 1.80 4.84 21.11
CA VAL A 62 0.38 4.79 20.78
C VAL A 62 -0.01 3.42 20.24
N ILE A 63 -1.31 3.13 20.20
CA ILE A 63 -1.89 1.99 19.48
C ILE A 63 -2.61 2.50 18.24
N ILE A 64 -2.27 1.95 17.10
CA ILE A 64 -2.94 2.26 15.84
C ILE A 64 -4.34 1.63 15.82
N GLN A 65 -5.36 2.44 15.53
CA GLN A 65 -6.75 1.99 15.37
C GLN A 65 -7.12 1.82 13.88
N ALA A 66 -6.36 2.46 13.00
CA ALA A 66 -6.53 2.39 11.56
C ALA A 66 -6.25 1.00 11.00
N ASP A 67 -6.87 0.70 9.85
CA ASP A 67 -6.77 -0.57 9.13
C ASP A 67 -6.51 -0.29 7.64
N HIS A 68 -5.56 0.63 7.35
CA HIS A 68 -5.22 1.02 5.97
C HIS A 68 -4.40 -0.08 5.27
N MET A 69 -3.64 -0.83 6.06
CA MET A 69 -2.77 -1.89 5.61
C MET A 69 -2.83 -3.09 6.55
N GLU A 70 -2.53 -4.27 6.01
CA GLU A 70 -2.44 -5.49 6.79
C GLU A 70 -1.41 -5.36 7.92
N GLY A 71 -1.82 -5.76 9.13
CA GLY A 71 -0.96 -5.73 10.31
C GLY A 71 -0.79 -4.35 10.97
N MET A 72 -1.50 -3.33 10.53
CA MET A 72 -1.48 -2.00 11.12
C MET A 72 -2.36 -1.91 12.37
N LYS A 73 -3.59 -2.41 12.28
CA LYS A 73 -4.56 -2.34 13.38
C LYS A 73 -4.09 -3.05 14.63
N GLY A 74 -4.08 -2.34 15.74
CA GLY A 74 -3.61 -2.84 17.03
C GLY A 74 -2.10 -2.86 17.19
N ALA A 75 -1.34 -2.41 16.19
CA ALA A 75 0.10 -2.29 16.30
C ALA A 75 0.49 -1.19 17.30
N GLU A 76 1.53 -1.44 18.08
CA GLU A 76 2.20 -0.40 18.87
C GLU A 76 3.08 0.44 17.95
N ALA A 77 2.91 1.76 18.02
CA ALA A 77 3.65 2.70 17.22
C ALA A 77 4.35 3.77 18.07
N THR A 78 5.37 4.38 17.47
CA THR A 78 6.05 5.55 18.01
C THR A 78 5.79 6.74 17.12
N ILE A 79 5.34 7.86 17.66
CA ILE A 79 5.17 9.12 16.92
C ILE A 79 6.55 9.66 16.53
N VAL A 80 6.77 9.86 15.23
CA VAL A 80 8.01 10.43 14.69
C VAL A 80 7.78 11.78 13.99
N GLY A 81 6.52 12.19 13.82
CA GLY A 81 6.12 13.50 13.33
C GLY A 81 4.65 13.77 13.61
N ALA A 82 4.30 15.06 13.81
CA ALA A 82 2.93 15.53 14.00
C ALA A 82 2.76 16.87 13.27
N TYR A 83 1.72 17.02 12.45
CA TYR A 83 1.57 18.16 11.55
C TYR A 83 0.09 18.58 11.43
N ASP A 84 -0.17 19.88 11.43
CA ASP A 84 -1.51 20.44 11.24
C ASP A 84 -1.76 20.71 9.77
N THR A 85 -2.78 20.03 9.21
CA THR A 85 -3.13 20.14 7.79
C THR A 85 -4.53 19.64 7.52
N TYR A 86 -4.94 19.68 6.24
CA TYR A 86 -6.13 18.97 5.75
C TYR A 86 -5.74 17.60 5.22
N ALA A 87 -6.38 16.56 5.76
CA ALA A 87 -6.24 15.18 5.31
C ALA A 87 -7.40 14.79 4.40
N TYR A 88 -7.09 14.14 3.28
CA TYR A 88 -8.05 13.74 2.25
C TYR A 88 -8.10 12.22 2.10
N GLU A 89 -9.30 11.64 2.18
CA GLU A 89 -9.56 10.32 1.62
C GLU A 89 -9.81 10.50 0.12
N VAL A 90 -9.11 9.73 -0.71
CA VAL A 90 -9.15 9.89 -2.16
C VAL A 90 -9.31 8.56 -2.90
N THR A 91 -9.96 8.63 -4.06
CA THR A 91 -10.10 7.52 -5.01
C THR A 91 -9.38 7.88 -6.30
N TYR A 92 -8.51 7.01 -6.82
CA TYR A 92 -7.70 7.30 -8.00
C TYR A 92 -7.35 6.06 -8.82
N THR A 93 -6.91 6.25 -10.06
CA THR A 93 -6.31 5.21 -10.89
C THR A 93 -4.82 5.49 -11.05
N PRO A 94 -3.93 4.55 -10.70
CA PRO A 94 -2.49 4.73 -10.82
C PRO A 94 -2.05 5.04 -12.25
N THR A 95 -1.06 5.92 -12.39
CA THR A 95 -0.51 6.34 -13.71
C THR A 95 0.23 5.23 -14.45
N ASN A 96 0.67 4.19 -13.73
CA ASN A 96 1.36 3.00 -14.29
C ASN A 96 0.41 1.93 -14.85
N GLY A 97 -0.91 2.18 -14.83
CA GLY A 97 -1.92 1.22 -15.27
C GLY A 97 -2.28 0.15 -14.24
N GLY A 98 -1.90 0.35 -12.97
CA GLY A 98 -2.31 -0.49 -11.85
C GLY A 98 -3.82 -0.50 -11.63
N LYS A 99 -4.29 -1.34 -10.69
CA LYS A 99 -5.69 -1.43 -10.31
C LYS A 99 -6.19 -0.10 -9.74
N HIS A 100 -7.45 0.20 -9.96
CA HIS A 100 -8.13 1.31 -9.33
C HIS A 100 -8.04 1.20 -7.80
N VAL A 101 -7.77 2.32 -7.15
CA VAL A 101 -7.62 2.41 -5.68
C VAL A 101 -8.78 3.23 -5.15
N ASP A 102 -9.63 2.59 -4.37
CA ASP A 102 -10.76 3.22 -3.71
C ASP A 102 -10.39 3.59 -2.28
N HIS A 103 -10.91 4.72 -1.81
CA HIS A 103 -10.86 5.15 -0.39
C HIS A 103 -9.45 5.13 0.23
N HIS A 104 -8.43 5.56 -0.53
CA HIS A 104 -7.07 5.66 0.00
C HIS A 104 -6.98 6.73 1.09
N ARG A 105 -6.45 6.38 2.23
CA ARG A 105 -6.19 7.23 3.40
C ARG A 105 -4.70 7.24 3.71
N TRP A 106 -4.09 8.36 3.86
CA TRP A 106 -4.51 9.74 3.64
C TRP A 106 -3.55 10.41 2.67
N VAL A 107 -4.03 11.39 1.94
CA VAL A 107 -3.21 12.38 1.23
C VAL A 107 -3.43 13.71 1.92
N ILE A 108 -2.38 14.51 2.11
CA ILE A 108 -2.51 15.81 2.76
C ILE A 108 -2.50 16.97 1.77
N GLN A 109 -2.92 18.16 2.22
CA GLN A 109 -3.02 19.37 1.40
C GLN A 109 -1.73 19.67 0.62
N GLU A 110 -0.58 19.54 1.26
CA GLU A 110 0.73 19.83 0.69
C GLU A 110 1.20 18.78 -0.34
N GLU A 111 0.52 17.65 -0.41
CA GLU A 111 0.72 16.58 -1.39
C GLU A 111 -0.19 16.68 -2.60
N LEU A 112 -0.97 17.75 -2.71
CA LEU A 112 -1.73 18.10 -3.90
C LEU A 112 -0.91 19.02 -4.82
N LYS A 113 -1.14 18.93 -6.13
CA LYS A 113 -0.55 19.84 -7.09
C LYS A 113 -1.33 21.16 -7.07
N GLU A 114 -0.62 22.25 -6.81
CA GLU A 114 -1.21 23.59 -6.79
C GLU A 114 -2.45 23.66 -5.85
N PRO A 115 -2.26 23.31 -4.55
CA PRO A 115 -3.35 23.36 -3.61
C PRO A 115 -3.84 24.81 -3.42
N ASP A 116 -5.16 24.98 -3.36
CA ASP A 116 -5.75 26.27 -3.00
C ASP A 116 -5.47 26.60 -1.53
N GLU A 117 -5.72 27.86 -1.11
CA GLU A 117 -5.64 28.27 0.30
C GLU A 117 -6.73 27.61 1.17
N HIS A 118 -7.79 27.12 0.54
CA HIS A 118 -8.92 26.44 1.17
C HIS A 118 -8.91 24.93 0.86
N PRO A 119 -9.44 24.11 1.77
CA PRO A 119 -9.55 22.67 1.51
C PRO A 119 -10.47 22.38 0.34
N LEU A 120 -10.17 21.31 -0.38
CA LEU A 120 -11.03 20.82 -1.45
C LEU A 120 -12.26 20.13 -0.87
N GLU A 121 -13.42 20.41 -1.45
CA GLU A 121 -14.67 19.75 -1.08
C GLU A 121 -14.77 18.33 -1.69
N PRO A 122 -15.50 17.41 -1.05
CA PRO A 122 -15.79 16.10 -1.62
C PRO A 122 -16.39 16.19 -3.04
N GLY A 123 -15.94 15.32 -3.93
CA GLY A 123 -16.32 15.28 -5.35
C GLY A 123 -15.42 16.12 -6.27
N ILE A 124 -14.49 16.90 -5.74
CA ILE A 124 -13.54 17.68 -6.53
C ILE A 124 -12.36 16.81 -6.96
N GLU A 125 -11.91 17.02 -8.20
CA GLU A 125 -10.71 16.37 -8.72
C GLU A 125 -9.45 17.13 -8.31
N ALA A 126 -8.42 16.38 -7.93
CA ALA A 126 -7.08 16.91 -7.63
C ALA A 126 -5.99 16.06 -8.29
N THR A 127 -4.89 16.68 -8.68
CA THR A 127 -3.69 15.94 -9.11
C THR A 127 -2.78 15.69 -7.91
N LEU A 128 -2.38 14.44 -7.70
CA LEU A 128 -1.53 14.06 -6.58
C LEU A 128 -0.04 14.32 -6.84
N LYS A 129 0.65 14.90 -5.87
CA LYS A 129 2.11 14.89 -5.74
C LYS A 129 2.58 13.80 -4.78
N ALA A 130 1.66 13.31 -3.95
CA ALA A 130 1.89 12.17 -3.06
C ALA A 130 2.52 11.00 -3.81
N ASP A 131 3.45 10.31 -3.18
CA ASP A 131 4.20 9.18 -3.74
C ASP A 131 4.25 8.05 -2.70
N HIS A 132 3.12 7.82 -2.00
CA HIS A 132 3.02 6.80 -0.94
C HIS A 132 3.00 5.39 -1.53
N MET A 133 2.48 5.28 -2.75
CA MET A 133 2.31 4.02 -3.46
C MET A 133 2.75 4.16 -4.91
N GLU A 134 3.17 3.05 -5.50
CA GLU A 134 3.59 3.01 -6.89
C GLU A 134 2.48 3.50 -7.84
N GLY A 135 2.82 4.44 -8.70
CA GLY A 135 1.88 5.04 -9.67
C GLY A 135 0.92 6.08 -9.11
N MET A 136 0.98 6.41 -7.82
CA MET A 136 0.14 7.45 -7.22
C MET A 136 0.49 8.84 -7.75
N LYS A 137 1.77 9.15 -7.80
CA LYS A 137 2.25 10.47 -8.23
C LYS A 137 1.83 10.82 -9.66
N GLY A 138 1.20 11.99 -9.79
CA GLY A 138 0.68 12.49 -11.06
C GLY A 138 -0.68 11.93 -11.44
N SER A 139 -1.28 11.04 -10.65
CA SER A 139 -2.64 10.58 -10.88
C SER A 139 -3.65 11.70 -10.58
N THR A 140 -4.79 11.64 -11.27
CA THR A 140 -5.96 12.44 -10.92
C THR A 140 -6.79 11.63 -9.92
N ALA A 141 -7.08 12.25 -8.78
CA ALA A 141 -7.88 11.66 -7.71
C ALA A 141 -9.17 12.45 -7.52
N ILE A 142 -10.20 11.76 -7.04
CA ILE A 142 -11.45 12.38 -6.57
C ILE A 142 -11.37 12.41 -5.05
N VAL A 143 -11.65 13.56 -4.45
CA VAL A 143 -11.76 13.72 -3.00
C VAL A 143 -13.05 13.08 -2.53
N GLU A 144 -12.97 12.14 -1.59
CA GLU A 144 -14.13 11.48 -0.97
C GLU A 144 -14.48 12.12 0.38
N LYS A 145 -13.45 12.50 1.14
CA LYS A 145 -13.57 13.11 2.46
C LYS A 145 -12.44 14.10 2.69
N VAL A 146 -12.67 15.10 3.52
CA VAL A 146 -11.67 16.03 4.01
C VAL A 146 -11.80 16.18 5.53
N GLU A 147 -10.67 16.23 6.23
CA GLU A 147 -10.59 16.47 7.67
C GLU A 147 -9.56 17.58 7.94
N ASP A 148 -9.93 18.57 8.77
CA ASP A 148 -9.00 19.54 9.34
C ASP A 148 -8.49 18.93 10.66
N THR A 149 -7.26 18.45 10.67
CA THR A 149 -6.76 17.61 11.76
C THR A 149 -5.24 17.65 11.88
N THR A 150 -4.73 17.19 13.02
CA THR A 150 -3.31 16.80 13.12
C THR A 150 -3.13 15.45 12.49
N VAL A 151 -2.17 15.34 11.54
CA VAL A 151 -1.71 14.07 10.98
C VAL A 151 -0.39 13.66 11.58
N TYR A 152 -0.19 12.36 11.69
CA TYR A 152 0.98 11.77 12.33
C TYR A 152 1.78 10.92 11.37
N MET A 153 3.09 11.02 11.47
CA MET A 153 4.04 10.06 10.91
C MET A 153 4.50 9.13 12.04
N VAL A 154 4.50 7.83 11.79
CA VAL A 154 4.77 6.82 12.82
C VAL A 154 5.76 5.75 12.37
N ASP A 155 6.50 5.22 13.34
CA ASP A 155 7.22 3.94 13.23
C ASP A 155 6.40 2.88 13.96
N TYR A 156 6.16 1.73 13.35
CA TYR A 156 5.44 0.64 14.01
C TYR A 156 5.98 -0.73 13.59
N THR A 157 5.60 -1.77 14.34
CA THR A 157 5.87 -3.16 13.97
C THR A 157 4.57 -3.83 13.54
N SER A 158 4.53 -4.34 12.30
CA SER A 158 3.35 -5.03 11.77
C SER A 158 2.94 -6.21 12.65
N THR A 159 1.67 -6.24 13.06
CA THR A 159 1.12 -7.37 13.83
C THR A 159 0.93 -8.63 13.00
N ALA A 160 0.93 -8.52 11.67
CA ALA A 160 0.79 -9.64 10.74
C ALA A 160 2.12 -10.29 10.41
N THR A 161 3.15 -9.49 10.09
CA THR A 161 4.46 -10.00 9.63
C THR A 161 5.57 -9.92 10.68
N GLY A 162 5.42 -9.03 11.68
CA GLY A 162 6.46 -8.70 12.64
C GLY A 162 7.59 -7.82 12.08
N GLU A 163 7.44 -7.33 10.86
CA GLU A 163 8.38 -6.41 10.22
C GLU A 163 8.21 -4.98 10.76
N GLU A 164 9.33 -4.26 10.82
CA GLU A 164 9.34 -2.87 11.23
C GLU A 164 9.05 -1.98 10.02
N VAL A 165 8.05 -1.11 10.14
CA VAL A 165 7.67 -0.10 9.16
C VAL A 165 8.11 1.26 9.69
N LYS A 166 8.88 1.99 8.90
CA LYS A 166 9.42 3.30 9.26
C LYS A 166 8.71 4.43 8.55
N ASN A 167 8.59 5.55 9.26
CA ASN A 167 8.08 6.80 8.70
C ASN A 167 6.76 6.65 7.93
N HIS A 168 5.88 5.75 8.39
CA HIS A 168 4.58 5.57 7.75
C HIS A 168 3.77 6.87 7.79
N LYS A 169 3.29 7.31 6.68
CA LYS A 169 2.46 8.50 6.43
C LYS A 169 1.14 8.08 5.82
N TRP A 170 0.04 8.53 6.25
CA TRP A 170 -0.34 9.38 7.38
C TRP A 170 -1.38 8.66 8.23
N LEU A 171 -1.48 9.04 9.49
CA LEU A 171 -2.58 8.68 10.38
C LEU A 171 -3.18 9.96 10.91
N THR A 172 -4.51 10.02 11.03
CA THR A 172 -5.17 11.13 11.72
C THR A 172 -5.18 10.91 13.23
N GLU A 173 -5.46 11.95 13.99
CA GLU A 173 -5.53 11.88 15.44
C GLU A 173 -6.56 10.86 15.93
N GLU A 174 -7.73 10.77 15.27
CA GLU A 174 -8.79 9.80 15.60
C GLU A 174 -8.38 8.32 15.35
N GLU A 175 -7.36 8.09 14.55
CA GLU A 175 -6.85 6.75 14.23
C GLU A 175 -5.78 6.24 15.21
N LEU A 176 -5.52 7.00 16.25
CA LEU A 176 -4.57 6.67 17.30
C LEU A 176 -5.26 6.55 18.65
N ALA A 177 -4.68 5.76 19.55
CA ALA A 177 -5.10 5.68 20.94
C ALA A 177 -3.87 5.64 21.85
N PRO A 178 -3.96 6.22 23.07
CA PRO A 178 -2.86 6.12 24.01
C PRO A 178 -2.57 4.66 24.37
N LEU A 179 -1.28 4.32 24.48
CA LEU A 179 -0.87 3.02 25.02
C LEU A 179 -1.34 2.94 26.49
N LYS A 180 -2.21 1.97 26.79
CA LYS A 180 -2.65 1.74 28.18
C LYS A 180 -1.54 1.06 28.94
N GLU A 181 -1.11 1.69 30.04
CA GLU A 181 -0.19 1.09 31.01
C GLU A 181 -0.75 -0.18 31.66
#